data_a5f993f7e6d2702262c975d42ec030b5
#
_entry.id   a5f993f7e6d2702262c975d42ec030b5
#
_cell.length_a   1.000
_cell.length_b   1.000
_cell.length_c   1.000
_cell.angle_alpha   90.00
_cell.angle_beta   90.00
_cell.angle_gamma   90.00
#
_symmetry.space_group_name_H-M   'P 1'
#
loop_
_entity.id
_entity.type
_entity.pdbx_description
1 polymer ?
#
loop_
_entity_poly.entity_id
_entity_poly.type
_entity_poly.pdbx_seq_one_letter_code
_entity_poly.pdbx_strand_id
1 'polypeptide(L)'
;MSFWAPVMHFLRQTRILHRIIAFIERHRIPERAFFVLFCAFPFFQILEHSTLWLLPICLSLLLWSLRSVLRGTTPKLDFLDFLVFLILLLQIVFAFVGYGRAVDALTAALLTSVWFFARQFFYEENAKKLVFLSSFALLTVSAIGIGQYLFGAAELRWIDAHRFGDIGGRVTSLFSNPNILAVYLLLYFPLALGAWILPQNKGRMRVFYATTTVFCVFCILLTWSRGAWLGLAFEILLFLIFYSRKSRIATLWLPPLLFLSLPIMPKNFRGRLFSIGDLGESSIRYRLQTWRGTLRMLAAHPAGIGVGERAWHTVYPQFAVSGTKTVMHAHNIFLQVATELGAVGLVVLLMLLVTAIVRAIQRRNIVALAAITGSLVMGLFDHLWYYPGMLVPFWSMLALCAGSGQKVTETPCFVDILHEN
;
A
#
# COMPACT_ATOMS: atom_id res chain seq x y z
N MET A 1 29.75 -26.41 8.50
CA MET A 1 30.58 -25.77 7.44
C MET A 1 29.74 -25.65 6.18
N SER A 2 29.48 -24.45 5.71
CA SER A 2 28.46 -24.22 4.68
C SER A 2 28.95 -24.71 3.31
N PHE A 3 28.10 -25.45 2.60
CA PHE A 3 28.26 -25.86 1.20
C PHE A 3 28.68 -24.70 0.27
N TRP A 4 28.35 -23.47 0.65
CA TRP A 4 28.60 -22.25 -0.11
C TRP A 4 29.99 -21.61 0.14
N ALA A 5 30.77 -22.07 1.12
CA ALA A 5 32.05 -21.47 1.45
C ALA A 5 33.06 -21.43 0.28
N PRO A 6 33.23 -22.49 -0.55
CA PRO A 6 34.11 -22.48 -1.71
C PRO A 6 33.64 -21.50 -2.80
N VAL A 7 32.33 -21.47 -3.08
CA VAL A 7 31.73 -20.56 -4.07
C VAL A 7 31.90 -19.12 -3.63
N MET A 8 31.72 -18.85 -2.35
CA MET A 8 31.88 -17.51 -1.75
C MET A 8 33.34 -17.07 -1.78
N HIS A 9 34.29 -17.98 -1.55
CA HIS A 9 35.72 -17.71 -1.64
C HIS A 9 36.12 -17.38 -3.08
N PHE A 10 35.68 -18.15 -4.06
CA PHE A 10 35.89 -17.92 -5.49
C PHE A 10 35.31 -16.55 -5.94
N LEU A 11 34.07 -16.26 -5.55
CA LEU A 11 33.43 -14.98 -5.90
C LEU A 11 34.18 -13.78 -5.30
N ARG A 12 34.72 -13.90 -4.08
CA ARG A 12 35.50 -12.85 -3.43
C ARG A 12 36.86 -12.62 -4.07
N GLN A 13 37.44 -13.61 -4.73
CA GLN A 13 38.76 -13.48 -5.39
C GLN A 13 38.71 -12.88 -6.80
N THR A 14 37.50 -12.79 -7.40
CA THR A 14 37.38 -12.33 -8.78
C THR A 14 37.49 -10.79 -8.86
N ARG A 15 38.58 -10.25 -9.35
CA ARG A 15 38.83 -8.80 -9.53
C ARG A 15 37.71 -8.08 -10.31
N ILE A 16 37.12 -8.74 -11.29
CA ILE A 16 36.00 -8.21 -12.08
C ILE A 16 34.79 -7.96 -11.19
N LEU A 17 34.48 -8.93 -10.33
CA LEU A 17 33.31 -8.84 -9.43
C LEU A 17 33.50 -7.71 -8.40
N HIS A 18 34.72 -7.55 -7.85
CA HIS A 18 35.02 -6.40 -6.98
C HIS A 18 34.88 -5.05 -7.68
N ARG A 19 35.25 -4.95 -8.95
CA ARG A 19 35.04 -3.72 -9.74
C ARG A 19 33.55 -3.44 -9.99
N ILE A 20 32.78 -4.48 -10.31
CA ILE A 20 31.33 -4.35 -10.49
C ILE A 20 30.67 -3.89 -9.18
N ILE A 21 31.04 -4.47 -8.05
CA ILE A 21 30.49 -4.10 -6.74
C ILE A 21 30.88 -2.67 -6.39
N ALA A 22 32.15 -2.31 -6.53
CA ALA A 22 32.63 -0.96 -6.28
C ALA A 22 31.89 0.06 -7.16
N PHE A 23 31.58 -0.30 -8.41
CA PHE A 23 30.77 0.52 -9.31
C PHE A 23 29.32 0.65 -8.82
N ILE A 24 28.67 -0.49 -8.47
CA ILE A 24 27.30 -0.52 -7.94
C ILE A 24 27.20 0.33 -6.67
N GLU A 25 28.17 0.23 -5.77
CA GLU A 25 28.22 0.98 -4.51
C GLU A 25 28.48 2.46 -4.74
N ARG A 26 29.48 2.79 -5.56
CA ARG A 26 29.83 4.18 -5.91
C ARG A 26 28.62 4.93 -6.49
N HIS A 27 27.81 4.24 -7.27
CA HIS A 27 26.63 4.83 -7.91
C HIS A 27 25.32 4.60 -7.15
N ARG A 28 25.37 3.90 -6.00
CA ARG A 28 24.17 3.58 -5.18
C ARG A 28 23.01 3.05 -6.03
N ILE A 29 23.30 2.13 -6.95
CA ILE A 29 22.33 1.66 -7.97
C ILE A 29 21.09 1.02 -7.34
N PRO A 30 21.19 0.14 -6.30
CA PRO A 30 20.01 -0.45 -5.68
C PRO A 30 19.09 0.60 -5.06
N GLU A 31 19.67 1.58 -4.36
CA GLU A 31 18.93 2.67 -3.74
C GLU A 31 18.21 3.53 -4.78
N ARG A 32 18.87 3.86 -5.88
CA ARG A 32 18.24 4.64 -6.97
C ARG A 32 17.13 3.86 -7.65
N ALA A 33 17.31 2.57 -7.89
CA ALA A 33 16.28 1.72 -8.47
C ALA A 33 15.05 1.64 -7.57
N PHE A 34 15.24 1.50 -6.24
CA PHE A 34 14.14 1.52 -5.29
C PHE A 34 13.42 2.88 -5.27
N PHE A 35 14.16 3.98 -5.31
CA PHE A 35 13.57 5.32 -5.40
C PHE A 35 12.68 5.46 -6.62
N VAL A 36 13.16 5.01 -7.79
CA VAL A 36 12.38 5.04 -9.03
C VAL A 36 11.12 4.20 -8.87
N LEU A 37 11.22 2.99 -8.34
CA LEU A 37 10.07 2.12 -8.11
C LEU A 37 9.03 2.73 -7.19
N PHE A 38 9.46 3.22 -6.04
CA PHE A 38 8.55 3.72 -5.04
C PHE A 38 7.89 5.05 -5.45
N CYS A 39 8.65 5.96 -6.04
CA CYS A 39 8.17 7.29 -6.39
C CYS A 39 7.51 7.34 -7.78
N ALA A 40 8.05 6.60 -8.76
CA ALA A 40 7.54 6.62 -10.13
C ALA A 40 6.52 5.50 -10.43
N PHE A 41 6.21 4.65 -9.44
CA PHE A 41 5.24 3.56 -9.58
C PHE A 41 3.94 3.97 -10.30
N PRO A 42 3.26 5.09 -9.97
CA PRO A 42 2.02 5.45 -10.65
C PRO A 42 2.18 5.70 -12.14
N PHE A 43 3.36 6.13 -12.59
CA PHE A 43 3.63 6.37 -14.00
C PHE A 43 3.86 5.07 -14.79
N PHE A 44 4.28 3.99 -14.12
CA PHE A 44 4.36 2.67 -14.74
C PHE A 44 3.00 2.03 -14.99
N GLN A 45 1.92 2.55 -14.39
CA GLN A 45 0.56 2.07 -14.64
C GLN A 45 0.10 2.29 -16.07
N ILE A 46 0.69 3.26 -16.78
CA ILE A 46 0.48 3.46 -18.23
C ILE A 46 0.90 2.21 -19.04
N LEU A 47 1.81 1.41 -18.47
CA LEU A 47 2.30 0.15 -19.03
C LEU A 47 1.53 -1.08 -18.50
N GLU A 48 0.26 -0.94 -18.20
CA GLU A 48 -0.60 -1.87 -17.46
C GLU A 48 -0.51 -3.34 -17.94
N HIS A 49 -0.24 -3.55 -19.22
CA HIS A 49 -0.11 -4.88 -19.80
C HIS A 49 1.33 -5.38 -19.95
N SER A 50 2.32 -4.59 -19.55
CA SER A 50 3.72 -5.00 -19.66
C SER A 50 4.27 -5.46 -18.31
N THR A 51 4.98 -6.59 -18.31
CA THR A 51 5.74 -7.06 -17.14
C THR A 51 7.07 -6.30 -16.97
N LEU A 52 7.35 -5.32 -17.84
CA LEU A 52 8.61 -4.56 -17.83
C LEU A 52 8.84 -3.80 -16.52
N TRP A 53 7.78 -3.39 -15.83
CA TRP A 53 7.88 -2.71 -14.51
C TRP A 53 8.43 -3.64 -13.40
N LEU A 54 8.43 -4.97 -13.61
CA LEU A 54 9.07 -5.92 -12.68
C LEU A 54 10.60 -5.90 -12.79
N LEU A 55 11.15 -5.51 -13.96
CA LEU A 55 12.60 -5.51 -14.18
C LEU A 55 13.38 -4.68 -13.15
N PRO A 56 12.99 -3.42 -12.81
CA PRO A 56 13.68 -2.67 -11.77
C PRO A 56 13.62 -3.33 -10.40
N ILE A 57 12.54 -4.05 -10.07
CA ILE A 57 12.41 -4.79 -8.80
C ILE A 57 13.39 -5.96 -8.78
N CYS A 58 13.37 -6.79 -9.82
CA CYS A 58 14.28 -7.92 -9.95
C CYS A 58 15.73 -7.46 -9.89
N LEU A 59 16.07 -6.40 -10.61
CA LEU A 59 17.41 -5.83 -10.62
C LEU A 59 17.81 -5.32 -9.23
N SER A 60 16.94 -4.59 -8.56
CA SER A 60 17.20 -4.05 -7.21
C SER A 60 17.44 -5.16 -6.20
N LEU A 61 16.61 -6.19 -6.20
CA LEU A 61 16.73 -7.35 -5.31
C LEU A 61 18.00 -8.14 -5.60
N LEU A 62 18.32 -8.36 -6.87
CA LEU A 62 19.54 -9.06 -7.30
C LEU A 62 20.79 -8.30 -6.85
N LEU A 63 20.86 -7.02 -7.14
CA LEU A 63 22.01 -6.18 -6.78
C LEU A 63 22.19 -6.06 -5.27
N TRP A 64 21.08 -5.95 -4.53
CA TRP A 64 21.11 -5.92 -3.07
C TRP A 64 21.61 -7.26 -2.49
N SER A 65 21.09 -8.39 -2.99
CA SER A 65 21.50 -9.72 -2.55
C SER A 65 22.97 -9.95 -2.85
N LEU A 66 23.42 -9.61 -4.05
CA LEU A 66 24.83 -9.70 -4.46
C LEU A 66 25.74 -8.88 -3.53
N ARG A 67 25.38 -7.62 -3.26
CA ARG A 67 26.12 -6.74 -2.33
C ARG A 67 26.22 -7.35 -0.94
N SER A 68 25.10 -7.84 -0.39
CA SER A 68 25.03 -8.43 0.95
C SER A 68 25.92 -9.67 1.07
N VAL A 69 25.87 -10.53 0.07
CA VAL A 69 26.69 -11.74 -0.02
C VAL A 69 28.18 -11.40 -0.08
N LEU A 70 28.55 -10.45 -0.92
CA LEU A 70 29.96 -10.13 -1.17
C LEU A 70 30.61 -9.35 -0.03
N ARG A 71 29.85 -8.50 0.67
CA ARG A 71 30.32 -7.82 1.88
C ARG A 71 30.32 -8.71 3.11
N GLY A 72 29.70 -9.87 3.05
CA GLY A 72 29.47 -10.71 4.23
C GLY A 72 28.58 -10.04 5.27
N THR A 73 27.79 -9.03 4.86
CA THR A 73 26.84 -8.36 5.74
C THR A 73 25.55 -9.17 5.74
N THR A 74 25.31 -9.88 6.84
CA THR A 74 24.02 -10.52 7.06
C THR A 74 23.04 -9.50 7.63
N PRO A 75 21.86 -9.30 7.01
CA PRO A 75 20.84 -8.47 7.62
C PRO A 75 20.44 -9.09 8.96
N LYS A 76 20.28 -8.26 9.99
CA LYS A 76 19.72 -8.72 11.26
C LYS A 76 18.23 -8.96 11.05
N LEU A 77 17.86 -10.22 10.88
CA LEU A 77 16.47 -10.64 10.76
C LEU A 77 15.82 -10.66 12.15
N ASP A 78 14.57 -10.27 12.19
CA ASP A 78 13.75 -10.32 13.41
C ASP A 78 12.45 -11.11 13.18
N PHE A 79 11.58 -11.12 14.19
CA PHE A 79 10.31 -11.85 14.13
C PHE A 79 9.40 -11.42 12.96
N LEU A 80 9.40 -10.13 12.60
CA LEU A 80 8.60 -9.65 11.45
C LEU A 80 9.14 -10.17 10.12
N ASP A 81 10.46 -10.22 9.98
CA ASP A 81 11.10 -10.79 8.78
C ASP A 81 10.77 -12.28 8.63
N PHE A 82 10.70 -13.00 9.74
CA PHE A 82 10.26 -14.40 9.75
C PHE A 82 8.80 -14.54 9.29
N LEU A 83 7.89 -13.68 9.75
CA LEU A 83 6.49 -13.72 9.31
C LEU A 83 6.36 -13.42 7.81
N VAL A 84 7.11 -12.44 7.29
CA VAL A 84 7.14 -12.15 5.86
C VAL A 84 7.72 -13.33 5.07
N PHE A 85 8.77 -13.97 5.59
CA PHE A 85 9.31 -15.19 4.99
C PHE A 85 8.29 -16.32 4.90
N LEU A 86 7.45 -16.50 5.93
CA LEU A 86 6.36 -17.47 5.89
C LEU A 86 5.31 -17.13 4.81
N ILE A 87 4.96 -15.85 4.63
CA ILE A 87 4.06 -15.43 3.55
C ILE A 87 4.69 -15.76 2.19
N LEU A 88 5.97 -15.43 1.99
CA LEU A 88 6.71 -15.77 0.77
C LEU A 88 6.71 -17.27 0.51
N LEU A 89 6.98 -18.05 1.53
CA LEU A 89 6.99 -19.52 1.42
C LEU A 89 5.63 -20.05 0.98
N LEU A 90 4.54 -19.56 1.58
CA LEU A 90 3.18 -19.94 1.20
C LEU A 90 2.89 -19.55 -0.26
N GLN A 91 3.24 -18.35 -0.70
CA GLN A 91 3.07 -17.90 -2.09
C GLN A 91 3.84 -18.80 -3.05
N ILE A 92 5.09 -19.18 -2.73
CA ILE A 92 5.90 -20.10 -3.55
C ILE A 92 5.28 -21.49 -3.58
N VAL A 93 4.83 -22.03 -2.45
CA VAL A 93 4.16 -23.34 -2.40
C VAL A 93 2.93 -23.34 -3.30
N PHE A 94 2.09 -22.29 -3.21
CA PHE A 94 0.89 -22.18 -4.04
C PHE A 94 1.17 -21.92 -5.52
N ALA A 95 2.39 -21.55 -5.91
CA ALA A 95 2.79 -21.54 -7.32
C ALA A 95 2.77 -22.94 -7.95
N PHE A 96 2.91 -23.99 -7.13
CA PHE A 96 2.99 -25.39 -7.60
C PHE A 96 1.75 -26.23 -7.28
N VAL A 97 1.02 -25.90 -6.19
CA VAL A 97 -0.11 -26.72 -5.73
C VAL A 97 -1.47 -26.01 -5.84
N GLY A 98 -1.51 -24.70 -6.12
CA GLY A 98 -2.75 -23.92 -6.21
C GLY A 98 -3.45 -24.04 -7.56
N TYR A 99 -4.71 -23.59 -7.60
CA TYR A 99 -5.51 -23.51 -8.83
C TYR A 99 -5.11 -22.32 -9.75
N GLY A 100 -4.22 -21.43 -9.27
CA GLY A 100 -3.73 -20.26 -9.98
C GLY A 100 -2.65 -20.57 -11.00
N ARG A 101 -2.14 -19.53 -11.65
CA ARG A 101 -0.93 -19.61 -12.46
C ARG A 101 0.30 -19.45 -11.57
N ALA A 102 1.32 -20.28 -11.76
CA ALA A 102 2.58 -20.14 -11.04
C ALA A 102 3.18 -18.73 -11.15
N VAL A 103 3.04 -18.08 -12.32
CA VAL A 103 3.54 -16.71 -12.54
C VAL A 103 2.87 -15.71 -11.63
N ASP A 104 1.58 -15.83 -11.33
CA ASP A 104 0.85 -14.90 -10.46
C ASP A 104 1.38 -15.00 -9.01
N ALA A 105 1.54 -16.23 -8.51
CA ALA A 105 2.06 -16.49 -7.18
C ALA A 105 3.54 -16.07 -7.04
N LEU A 106 4.38 -16.36 -8.02
CA LEU A 106 5.78 -15.95 -8.03
C LEU A 106 5.93 -14.42 -8.15
N THR A 107 5.06 -13.76 -8.92
CA THR A 107 5.01 -12.29 -8.98
C THR A 107 4.63 -11.71 -7.62
N ALA A 108 3.62 -12.25 -6.95
CA ALA A 108 3.24 -11.83 -5.61
C ALA A 108 4.39 -12.02 -4.61
N ALA A 109 5.09 -13.15 -4.67
CA ALA A 109 6.27 -13.42 -3.83
C ALA A 109 7.41 -12.42 -4.09
N LEU A 110 7.70 -12.14 -5.37
CA LEU A 110 8.71 -11.14 -5.75
C LEU A 110 8.36 -9.77 -5.17
N LEU A 111 7.10 -9.34 -5.28
CA LEU A 111 6.65 -8.05 -4.76
C LEU A 111 6.64 -8.00 -3.23
N THR A 112 6.28 -9.10 -2.57
CA THR A 112 6.37 -9.22 -1.11
C THR A 112 7.82 -9.09 -0.64
N SER A 113 8.80 -9.58 -1.40
CA SER A 113 10.23 -9.48 -1.06
C SER A 113 10.77 -8.04 -1.02
N VAL A 114 10.02 -7.06 -1.58
CA VAL A 114 10.31 -5.61 -1.44
C VAL A 114 10.39 -5.20 0.04
N TRP A 115 9.71 -5.90 0.93
CA TRP A 115 9.82 -5.71 2.38
C TRP A 115 11.27 -5.68 2.87
N PHE A 116 12.07 -6.70 2.53
CA PHE A 116 13.45 -6.82 3.00
C PHE A 116 14.33 -5.68 2.52
N PHE A 117 14.06 -5.24 1.30
CA PHE A 117 14.72 -4.13 0.68
C PHE A 117 14.33 -2.79 1.35
N ALA A 118 13.04 -2.53 1.47
CA ALA A 118 12.50 -1.31 2.07
C ALA A 118 12.99 -1.11 3.51
N ARG A 119 13.09 -2.17 4.31
CA ARG A 119 13.61 -2.10 5.68
C ARG A 119 15.04 -1.59 5.80
N GLN A 120 15.84 -1.63 4.74
CA GLN A 120 17.22 -1.17 4.74
C GLN A 120 17.41 0.23 4.18
N PHE A 121 16.50 0.70 3.31
CA PHE A 121 16.69 1.93 2.56
C PHE A 121 15.92 3.15 3.09
N PHE A 122 15.00 2.99 4.02
CA PHE A 122 14.25 4.12 4.59
C PHE A 122 15.05 4.96 5.60
N TYR A 123 16.40 4.82 5.62
CA TYR A 123 17.25 5.53 6.60
C TYR A 123 17.77 6.88 6.10
N GLU A 124 17.62 7.87 6.95
CA GLU A 124 18.25 9.21 7.09
C GLU A 124 18.33 10.09 5.85
N GLU A 125 19.40 10.01 5.08
CA GLU A 125 19.62 10.91 3.95
C GLU A 125 18.64 10.69 2.80
N ASN A 126 18.21 9.46 2.66
CA ASN A 126 17.30 9.05 1.60
C ASN A 126 15.84 9.37 1.92
N ALA A 127 15.44 9.40 3.20
CA ALA A 127 14.06 9.62 3.61
C ALA A 127 13.51 10.98 3.12
N LYS A 128 14.28 12.06 3.25
CA LYS A 128 13.87 13.39 2.77
C LYS A 128 13.64 13.43 1.27
N LYS A 129 14.55 12.84 0.50
CA LYS A 129 14.43 12.74 -0.96
C LYS A 129 13.22 11.89 -1.36
N LEU A 130 13.04 10.75 -0.68
CA LEU A 130 11.91 9.86 -0.90
C LEU A 130 10.58 10.58 -0.67
N VAL A 131 10.43 11.27 0.47
CA VAL A 131 9.22 12.05 0.80
C VAL A 131 8.97 13.14 -0.23
N PHE A 132 10.01 13.86 -0.66
CA PHE A 132 9.86 14.90 -1.69
C PHE A 132 9.39 14.32 -3.03
N LEU A 133 10.07 13.29 -3.54
CA LEU A 133 9.72 12.67 -4.83
C LEU A 133 8.36 11.98 -4.80
N SER A 134 8.05 11.30 -3.70
CA SER A 134 6.72 10.68 -3.51
C SER A 134 5.62 11.74 -3.45
N SER A 135 5.86 12.87 -2.79
CA SER A 135 4.91 13.98 -2.73
C SER A 135 4.75 14.65 -4.10
N PHE A 136 5.82 14.73 -4.89
CA PHE A 136 5.75 15.23 -6.27
C PHE A 136 4.90 14.30 -7.16
N ALA A 137 5.13 13.00 -7.09
CA ALA A 137 4.31 12.01 -7.79
C ALA A 137 2.85 12.06 -7.33
N LEU A 138 2.61 12.16 -6.02
CA LEU A 138 1.27 12.29 -5.44
C LEU A 138 0.54 13.54 -5.93
N LEU A 139 1.23 14.69 -5.97
CA LEU A 139 0.67 15.94 -6.51
C LEU A 139 0.29 15.79 -7.98
N THR A 140 1.18 15.20 -8.79
CA THR A 140 0.94 14.98 -10.22
C THR A 140 -0.26 14.07 -10.46
N VAL A 141 -0.31 12.94 -9.78
CA VAL A 141 -1.45 11.98 -9.85
C VAL A 141 -2.75 12.65 -9.42
N SER A 142 -2.72 13.40 -8.32
CA SER A 142 -3.91 14.11 -7.81
C SER A 142 -4.37 15.21 -8.77
N ALA A 143 -3.45 15.97 -9.34
CA ALA A 143 -3.76 17.02 -10.32
C ALA A 143 -4.39 16.44 -11.59
N ILE A 144 -3.86 15.31 -12.10
CA ILE A 144 -4.46 14.61 -13.25
C ILE A 144 -5.88 14.15 -12.92
N GLY A 145 -6.10 13.53 -11.74
CA GLY A 145 -7.44 13.12 -11.32
C GLY A 145 -8.42 14.28 -11.19
N ILE A 146 -8.01 15.40 -10.61
CA ILE A 146 -8.82 16.62 -10.54
C ILE A 146 -9.09 17.15 -11.95
N GLY A 147 -8.07 17.18 -12.83
CA GLY A 147 -8.23 17.55 -14.22
C GLY A 147 -9.27 16.69 -14.97
N GLN A 148 -9.23 15.37 -14.79
CA GLN A 148 -10.25 14.47 -15.36
C GLN A 148 -11.67 14.87 -14.93
N TYR A 149 -11.87 15.24 -13.70
CA TYR A 149 -13.17 15.70 -13.19
C TYR A 149 -13.59 17.03 -13.84
N LEU A 150 -12.70 18.01 -13.88
CA LEU A 150 -12.98 19.36 -14.40
C LEU A 150 -13.24 19.38 -15.90
N PHE A 151 -12.56 18.50 -16.66
CA PHE A 151 -12.70 18.43 -18.12
C PHE A 151 -13.68 17.34 -18.61
N GLY A 152 -14.45 16.74 -17.70
CA GLY A 152 -15.47 15.75 -18.04
C GLY A 152 -14.93 14.39 -18.52
N ALA A 153 -13.66 14.09 -18.23
CA ALA A 153 -13.01 12.81 -18.59
C ALA A 153 -13.13 11.72 -17.50
N ALA A 154 -13.91 11.98 -16.45
CA ALA A 154 -14.11 11.03 -15.34
C ALA A 154 -15.06 9.89 -15.73
N GLU A 155 -14.79 8.68 -15.23
CA GLU A 155 -15.52 7.46 -15.60
C GLU A 155 -16.90 7.36 -14.95
N LEU A 156 -17.97 7.36 -15.75
CA LEU A 156 -19.35 7.22 -15.29
C LEU A 156 -19.73 5.76 -14.95
N ARG A 157 -19.14 4.77 -15.65
CA ARG A 157 -19.43 3.33 -15.47
C ARG A 157 -19.29 2.81 -14.04
N TRP A 158 -18.51 3.52 -13.20
CA TRP A 158 -18.28 3.15 -11.80
C TRP A 158 -19.32 3.72 -10.84
N ILE A 159 -20.38 4.33 -11.34
CA ILE A 159 -21.41 5.00 -10.56
C ILE A 159 -22.76 4.42 -10.95
N ASP A 160 -23.63 4.26 -9.97
CA ASP A 160 -25.05 4.04 -10.20
C ASP A 160 -25.66 5.37 -10.73
N ALA A 161 -25.78 5.47 -12.04
CA ALA A 161 -26.27 6.66 -12.73
C ALA A 161 -27.70 7.03 -12.34
N HIS A 162 -28.54 6.03 -11.98
CA HIS A 162 -29.91 6.28 -11.50
C HIS A 162 -29.94 6.98 -10.14
N ARG A 163 -28.95 6.70 -9.28
CA ARG A 163 -28.88 7.24 -7.92
C ARG A 163 -28.01 8.49 -7.81
N PHE A 164 -27.00 8.62 -8.67
CA PHE A 164 -25.96 9.66 -8.60
C PHE A 164 -25.70 10.31 -9.96
N GLY A 165 -26.71 10.44 -10.80
CA GLY A 165 -26.59 10.93 -12.19
C GLY A 165 -26.02 12.34 -12.36
N ASP A 166 -26.14 13.18 -11.30
CA ASP A 166 -25.67 14.58 -11.35
C ASP A 166 -24.19 14.75 -10.98
N ILE A 167 -23.44 13.66 -10.68
CA ILE A 167 -22.01 13.76 -10.41
C ILE A 167 -21.22 13.62 -11.69
N GLY A 168 -20.08 14.33 -11.79
CA GLY A 168 -19.24 14.35 -12.99
C GLY A 168 -18.41 13.08 -13.25
N GLY A 169 -18.75 11.96 -12.59
CA GLY A 169 -18.03 10.69 -12.71
C GLY A 169 -16.99 10.47 -11.60
N ARG A 170 -16.40 9.28 -11.61
CA ARG A 170 -15.32 8.89 -10.68
C ARG A 170 -13.97 9.05 -11.36
N VAL A 171 -13.03 9.72 -10.70
CA VAL A 171 -11.68 9.91 -11.24
C VAL A 171 -10.84 8.66 -11.04
N THR A 172 -9.99 8.36 -12.03
CA THR A 172 -9.05 7.23 -12.01
C THR A 172 -7.61 7.67 -12.12
N SER A 173 -7.37 8.91 -12.53
CA SER A 173 -6.04 9.47 -12.82
C SER A 173 -5.26 8.56 -13.79
N LEU A 174 -4.10 8.06 -13.39
CA LEU A 174 -3.28 7.13 -14.16
C LEU A 174 -3.66 5.65 -13.97
N PHE A 175 -4.64 5.37 -13.11
CA PHE A 175 -5.09 4.01 -12.81
C PHE A 175 -6.37 3.68 -13.58
N SER A 176 -6.60 2.41 -13.88
CA SER A 176 -7.82 1.98 -14.59
C SER A 176 -9.04 1.90 -13.67
N ASN A 177 -8.87 2.00 -12.35
CA ASN A 177 -9.93 1.83 -11.36
C ASN A 177 -9.84 2.91 -10.26
N PRO A 178 -10.95 3.60 -9.94
CA PRO A 178 -10.97 4.65 -8.92
C PRO A 178 -10.66 4.14 -7.49
N ASN A 179 -10.93 2.88 -7.18
CA ASN A 179 -10.58 2.32 -5.87
C ASN A 179 -9.07 2.06 -5.76
N ILE A 180 -8.42 1.67 -6.86
CA ILE A 180 -6.96 1.51 -6.88
C ILE A 180 -6.26 2.86 -6.74
N LEU A 181 -6.72 3.89 -7.48
CA LEU A 181 -6.28 5.27 -7.25
C LEU A 181 -6.42 5.65 -5.78
N ALA A 182 -7.58 5.38 -5.17
CA ALA A 182 -7.85 5.72 -3.78
C ALA A 182 -6.88 5.04 -2.79
N VAL A 183 -6.53 3.76 -3.01
CA VAL A 183 -5.52 3.04 -2.19
C VAL A 183 -4.15 3.70 -2.33
N TYR A 184 -3.75 4.05 -3.57
CA TYR A 184 -2.50 4.77 -3.81
C TYR A 184 -2.47 6.09 -3.02
N LEU A 185 -3.53 6.88 -3.12
CA LEU A 185 -3.63 8.16 -2.43
C LEU A 185 -3.53 8.01 -0.91
N LEU A 186 -4.23 7.03 -0.32
CA LEU A 186 -4.15 6.73 1.12
C LEU A 186 -2.75 6.29 1.55
N LEU A 187 -2.06 5.46 0.79
CA LEU A 187 -0.70 5.04 1.15
C LEU A 187 0.31 6.18 1.15
N TYR A 188 0.14 7.20 0.31
CA TYR A 188 1.10 8.30 0.16
C TYR A 188 0.66 9.60 0.83
N PHE A 189 -0.62 9.82 1.10
CA PHE A 189 -1.14 11.00 1.79
C PHE A 189 -0.43 11.30 3.11
N PRO A 190 -0.20 10.31 4.01
CA PRO A 190 0.47 10.55 5.28
C PRO A 190 1.90 11.07 5.15
N LEU A 191 2.61 10.75 4.06
CA LEU A 191 3.94 11.29 3.78
C LEU A 191 3.90 12.80 3.53
N ALA A 192 2.96 13.26 2.68
CA ALA A 192 2.80 14.67 2.37
C ALA A 192 2.28 15.46 3.58
N LEU A 193 1.27 14.94 4.29
CA LEU A 193 0.74 15.54 5.51
C LEU A 193 1.81 15.64 6.60
N GLY A 194 2.54 14.55 6.86
CA GLY A 194 3.64 14.55 7.81
C GLY A 194 4.70 15.60 7.47
N ALA A 195 5.11 15.68 6.20
CA ALA A 195 6.07 16.68 5.74
C ALA A 195 5.53 18.12 5.84
N TRP A 196 4.24 18.36 5.61
CA TRP A 196 3.62 19.68 5.75
C TRP A 196 3.65 20.19 7.19
N ILE A 197 3.33 19.32 8.17
CA ILE A 197 3.26 19.72 9.58
C ILE A 197 4.63 19.81 10.26
N LEU A 198 5.70 19.27 9.63
CA LEU A 198 7.06 19.34 10.16
C LEU A 198 7.56 20.77 10.29
N PRO A 199 8.04 21.21 11.48
CA PRO A 199 8.52 22.59 11.70
C PRO A 199 9.72 22.98 10.84
N GLN A 200 10.55 21.99 10.43
CA GLN A 200 11.74 22.20 9.60
C GLN A 200 11.39 22.60 8.16
N ASN A 201 10.22 22.19 7.66
CA ASN A 201 9.76 22.56 6.33
C ASN A 201 9.14 23.97 6.38
N LYS A 202 9.85 24.94 5.81
CA LYS A 202 9.45 26.36 5.78
C LYS A 202 9.34 26.86 4.34
N GLY A 203 8.75 28.05 4.19
CA GLY A 203 8.66 28.73 2.90
C GLY A 203 8.07 27.86 1.79
N ARG A 204 8.72 27.83 0.64
CA ARG A 204 8.24 27.13 -0.57
C ARG A 204 7.99 25.63 -0.36
N MET A 205 8.82 24.97 0.46
CA MET A 205 8.66 23.55 0.73
C MET A 205 7.38 23.26 1.54
N ARG A 206 7.08 24.08 2.54
CA ARG A 206 5.84 23.95 3.30
C ARG A 206 4.60 24.15 2.43
N VAL A 207 4.64 25.16 1.55
CA VAL A 207 3.56 25.41 0.58
C VAL A 207 3.39 24.21 -0.37
N PHE A 208 4.49 23.66 -0.90
CA PHE A 208 4.46 22.48 -1.75
C PHE A 208 3.77 21.29 -1.08
N TYR A 209 4.17 20.93 0.15
CA TYR A 209 3.54 19.80 0.86
C TYR A 209 2.09 20.08 1.25
N ALA A 210 1.75 21.32 1.61
CA ALA A 210 0.37 21.74 1.87
C ALA A 210 -0.50 21.57 0.62
N THR A 211 -0.05 22.09 -0.52
CA THR A 211 -0.74 21.95 -1.81
C THR A 211 -0.92 20.48 -2.17
N THR A 212 0.13 19.67 -2.05
CA THR A 212 0.06 18.22 -2.30
C THR A 212 -0.99 17.55 -1.42
N THR A 213 -1.00 17.87 -0.13
CA THR A 213 -1.97 17.30 0.83
C THR A 213 -3.40 17.68 0.45
N VAL A 214 -3.65 18.95 0.14
CA VAL A 214 -4.98 19.44 -0.25
C VAL A 214 -5.45 18.80 -1.56
N PHE A 215 -4.60 18.77 -2.59
CA PHE A 215 -4.93 18.12 -3.86
C PHE A 215 -5.23 16.62 -3.68
N CYS A 216 -4.46 15.95 -2.84
CA CYS A 216 -4.70 14.53 -2.52
C CYS A 216 -6.07 14.32 -1.86
N VAL A 217 -6.44 15.13 -0.87
CA VAL A 217 -7.77 15.07 -0.23
C VAL A 217 -8.88 15.27 -1.26
N PHE A 218 -8.79 16.31 -2.08
CA PHE A 218 -9.80 16.53 -3.13
C PHE A 218 -9.87 15.37 -4.11
N CYS A 219 -8.73 14.83 -4.54
CA CYS A 219 -8.71 13.69 -5.44
C CYS A 219 -9.35 12.45 -4.80
N ILE A 220 -9.07 12.16 -3.52
CA ILE A 220 -9.73 11.06 -2.77
C ILE A 220 -11.25 11.24 -2.77
N LEU A 221 -11.74 12.45 -2.51
CA LEU A 221 -13.17 12.74 -2.52
C LEU A 221 -13.79 12.50 -3.90
N LEU A 222 -13.10 12.90 -4.97
CA LEU A 222 -13.53 12.72 -6.36
C LEU A 222 -13.45 11.27 -6.86
N THR A 223 -12.77 10.36 -6.14
CA THR A 223 -12.89 8.91 -6.42
C THR A 223 -14.26 8.36 -6.09
N TRP A 224 -15.07 9.05 -5.30
CA TRP A 224 -16.36 8.59 -4.77
C TRP A 224 -16.29 7.25 -4.05
N SER A 225 -15.11 6.88 -3.55
CA SER A 225 -14.88 5.65 -2.80
C SER A 225 -15.17 5.85 -1.32
N ARG A 226 -16.30 5.31 -0.84
CA ARG A 226 -16.71 5.39 0.58
C ARG A 226 -15.66 4.78 1.51
N GLY A 227 -15.09 3.63 1.11
CA GLY A 227 -14.00 2.99 1.87
C GLY A 227 -12.77 3.89 1.98
N ALA A 228 -12.43 4.64 0.92
CA ALA A 228 -11.31 5.59 0.96
C ALA A 228 -11.62 6.82 1.81
N TRP A 229 -12.87 7.31 1.81
CA TRP A 229 -13.27 8.41 2.70
C TRP A 229 -13.14 8.01 4.17
N LEU A 230 -13.55 6.77 4.52
CA LEU A 230 -13.34 6.23 5.87
C LEU A 230 -11.84 6.07 6.20
N GLY A 231 -11.05 5.55 5.25
CA GLY A 231 -9.59 5.45 5.39
C GLY A 231 -8.95 6.80 5.65
N LEU A 232 -9.27 7.82 4.84
CA LEU A 232 -8.76 9.19 5.00
C LEU A 232 -9.16 9.80 6.35
N ALA A 233 -10.43 9.64 6.75
CA ALA A 233 -10.90 10.12 8.05
C ALA A 233 -10.13 9.46 9.20
N PHE A 234 -9.84 8.17 9.07
CA PHE A 234 -9.05 7.43 10.06
C PHE A 234 -7.58 7.90 10.10
N GLU A 235 -6.95 8.14 8.96
CA GLU A 235 -5.60 8.71 8.88
C GLU A 235 -5.52 10.08 9.55
N ILE A 236 -6.45 10.99 9.22
CA ILE A 236 -6.52 12.31 9.84
C ILE A 236 -6.73 12.19 11.36
N LEU A 237 -7.63 11.30 11.78
CA LEU A 237 -7.87 11.05 13.21
C LEU A 237 -6.61 10.61 13.94
N LEU A 238 -5.84 9.69 13.37
CA LEU A 238 -4.56 9.24 13.94
C LEU A 238 -3.56 10.39 14.07
N PHE A 239 -3.41 11.22 13.04
CA PHE A 239 -2.56 12.41 13.14
C PHE A 239 -3.02 13.33 14.27
N LEU A 240 -4.32 13.60 14.39
CA LEU A 240 -4.85 14.44 15.45
C LEU A 240 -4.62 13.85 16.86
N ILE A 241 -4.77 12.55 17.02
CA ILE A 241 -4.59 11.86 18.30
C ILE A 241 -3.12 11.84 18.73
N PHE A 242 -2.21 11.57 17.81
CA PHE A 242 -0.80 11.29 18.15
C PHE A 242 0.13 12.50 17.97
N TYR A 243 -0.27 13.53 17.21
CA TYR A 243 0.60 14.66 16.92
C TYR A 243 0.86 15.55 18.15
N SER A 244 -0.18 16.00 18.85
CA SER A 244 -0.03 16.86 20.03
C SER A 244 -1.22 16.78 20.96
N ARG A 245 -1.07 17.31 22.22
CA ARG A 245 -2.19 17.39 23.14
C ARG A 245 -3.29 18.33 22.62
N LYS A 246 -2.92 19.44 21.97
CA LYS A 246 -3.88 20.40 21.40
C LYS A 246 -4.67 19.78 20.25
N SER A 247 -4.00 19.06 19.34
CA SER A 247 -4.67 18.36 18.23
C SER A 247 -5.58 17.24 18.73
N ARG A 248 -5.22 16.56 19.81
CA ARG A 248 -6.08 15.54 20.44
C ARG A 248 -7.38 16.15 20.98
N ILE A 249 -7.31 17.33 21.59
CA ILE A 249 -8.52 18.05 22.03
C ILE A 249 -9.35 18.49 20.81
N ALA A 250 -8.69 18.85 19.70
CA ALA A 250 -9.37 19.23 18.47
C ALA A 250 -10.21 18.09 17.86
N THR A 251 -9.92 16.80 18.17
CA THR A 251 -10.76 15.67 17.71
C THR A 251 -12.19 15.76 18.22
N LEU A 252 -12.41 16.36 19.40
CA LEU A 252 -13.74 16.54 19.97
C LEU A 252 -14.64 17.46 19.13
N TRP A 253 -14.02 18.31 18.30
CA TRP A 253 -14.75 19.22 17.42
C TRP A 253 -15.09 18.62 16.05
N LEU A 254 -14.53 17.44 15.70
CA LEU A 254 -14.81 16.79 14.42
C LEU A 254 -16.29 16.45 14.23
N PRO A 255 -17.00 15.79 15.19
CA PRO A 255 -18.41 15.49 15.01
C PRO A 255 -19.30 16.76 14.87
N PRO A 256 -19.18 17.79 15.73
CA PRO A 256 -19.97 19.01 15.55
C PRO A 256 -19.63 19.76 14.25
N LEU A 257 -18.35 19.81 13.83
CA LEU A 257 -17.97 20.41 12.56
C LEU A 257 -18.54 19.66 11.36
N LEU A 258 -18.50 18.33 11.39
CA LEU A 258 -19.12 17.51 10.34
C LEU A 258 -20.64 17.78 10.29
N PHE A 259 -21.31 17.78 11.43
CA PHE A 259 -22.74 18.05 11.52
C PHE A 259 -23.09 19.44 10.96
N LEU A 260 -22.37 20.47 11.36
CA LEU A 260 -22.56 21.84 10.88
C LEU A 260 -22.24 22.00 9.38
N SER A 261 -21.38 21.17 8.81
CA SER A 261 -21.05 21.19 7.38
C SER A 261 -22.10 20.53 6.49
N LEU A 262 -22.95 19.66 7.03
CA LEU A 262 -23.95 18.90 6.25
C LEU A 262 -24.89 19.78 5.41
N PRO A 263 -25.44 20.91 5.91
CA PRO A 263 -26.31 21.77 5.11
C PRO A 263 -25.60 22.43 3.91
N ILE A 264 -24.30 22.69 4.04
CA ILE A 264 -23.47 23.38 3.03
C ILE A 264 -22.97 22.39 1.97
N MET A 265 -22.91 21.08 2.29
CA MET A 265 -22.45 20.06 1.37
C MET A 265 -23.38 19.91 0.15
N PRO A 266 -22.80 19.74 -1.07
CA PRO A 266 -23.59 19.43 -2.27
C PRO A 266 -24.48 18.18 -2.03
N LYS A 267 -25.70 18.19 -2.57
CA LYS A 267 -26.69 17.11 -2.37
C LYS A 267 -26.12 15.73 -2.69
N ASN A 268 -25.39 15.61 -3.79
CA ASN A 268 -24.81 14.33 -4.24
C ASN A 268 -23.74 13.82 -3.27
N PHE A 269 -22.87 14.72 -2.77
CA PHE A 269 -21.85 14.37 -1.80
C PHE A 269 -22.48 13.88 -0.49
N ARG A 270 -23.47 14.62 0.00
CA ARG A 270 -24.25 14.27 1.19
C ARG A 270 -24.99 12.92 1.01
N GLY A 271 -25.64 12.73 -0.13
CA GLY A 271 -26.31 11.44 -0.45
C GLY A 271 -25.32 10.28 -0.45
N ARG A 272 -24.11 10.48 -1.02
CA ARG A 272 -23.06 9.45 -1.01
C ARG A 272 -22.52 9.18 0.39
N LEU A 273 -22.38 10.21 1.21
CA LEU A 273 -21.95 10.07 2.61
C LEU A 273 -22.98 9.27 3.44
N PHE A 274 -24.27 9.60 3.33
CA PHE A 274 -25.34 8.88 4.03
C PHE A 274 -25.58 7.46 3.49
N SER A 275 -25.11 7.15 2.29
CA SER A 275 -25.13 5.76 1.78
C SER A 275 -24.07 4.84 2.43
N ILE A 276 -23.21 5.37 3.30
CA ILE A 276 -22.29 4.55 4.10
C ILE A 276 -23.13 3.76 5.10
N GLY A 277 -23.08 2.42 5.01
CA GLY A 277 -23.87 1.54 5.88
C GLY A 277 -25.29 1.24 5.40
N ASP A 278 -25.76 1.84 4.30
CA ASP A 278 -27.05 1.50 3.70
C ASP A 278 -27.03 0.11 3.05
N LEU A 279 -27.56 -0.88 3.75
CA LEU A 279 -27.61 -2.28 3.28
C LEU A 279 -28.49 -2.46 2.03
N GLY A 280 -29.34 -1.51 1.70
CA GLY A 280 -30.17 -1.49 0.49
C GLY A 280 -29.39 -1.08 -0.77
N GLU A 281 -28.21 -0.47 -0.61
CA GLU A 281 -27.41 0.00 -1.72
C GLU A 281 -26.77 -1.16 -2.50
N SER A 282 -26.84 -1.10 -3.83
CA SER A 282 -26.46 -2.20 -4.74
C SER A 282 -25.03 -2.70 -4.51
N SER A 283 -24.08 -1.80 -4.33
CA SER A 283 -22.66 -2.14 -4.15
C SER A 283 -22.37 -2.78 -2.77
N ILE A 284 -23.10 -2.38 -1.71
CA ILE A 284 -22.96 -3.01 -0.38
C ILE A 284 -23.59 -4.40 -0.43
N ARG A 285 -24.79 -4.54 -1.00
CA ARG A 285 -25.45 -5.84 -1.17
C ARG A 285 -24.60 -6.81 -1.98
N TYR A 286 -24.01 -6.35 -3.08
CA TYR A 286 -23.11 -7.15 -3.91
C TYR A 286 -21.91 -7.68 -3.12
N ARG A 287 -21.27 -6.82 -2.30
CA ARG A 287 -20.15 -7.25 -1.43
C ARG A 287 -20.60 -8.28 -0.38
N LEU A 288 -21.73 -8.07 0.28
CA LEU A 288 -22.24 -9.01 1.28
C LEU A 288 -22.55 -10.38 0.67
N GLN A 289 -23.11 -10.41 -0.55
CA GLN A 289 -23.34 -11.67 -1.28
C GLN A 289 -22.01 -12.32 -1.67
N THR A 290 -21.02 -11.53 -2.14
CA THR A 290 -19.68 -12.02 -2.43
C THR A 290 -19.03 -12.62 -1.19
N TRP A 291 -19.11 -11.94 -0.04
CA TRP A 291 -18.53 -12.45 1.22
C TRP A 291 -19.20 -13.75 1.67
N ARG A 292 -20.53 -13.90 1.51
CA ARG A 292 -21.21 -15.18 1.79
C ARG A 292 -20.69 -16.32 0.92
N GLY A 293 -20.50 -16.09 -0.38
CA GLY A 293 -19.88 -17.06 -1.29
C GLY A 293 -18.43 -17.36 -0.91
N THR A 294 -17.65 -16.33 -0.59
CA THR A 294 -16.26 -16.45 -0.16
C THR A 294 -16.10 -17.29 1.11
N LEU A 295 -16.96 -17.07 2.11
CA LEU A 295 -16.93 -17.87 3.35
C LEU A 295 -17.28 -19.34 3.12
N ARG A 296 -18.23 -19.63 2.20
CA ARG A 296 -18.53 -21.03 1.79
C ARG A 296 -17.31 -21.66 1.10
N MET A 297 -16.67 -20.92 0.20
CA MET A 297 -15.44 -21.37 -0.48
C MET A 297 -14.32 -21.63 0.53
N LEU A 298 -14.11 -20.74 1.49
CA LEU A 298 -13.10 -20.90 2.55
C LEU A 298 -13.37 -22.13 3.43
N ALA A 299 -14.64 -22.38 3.76
CA ALA A 299 -15.03 -23.59 4.52
C ALA A 299 -14.71 -24.88 3.75
N ALA A 300 -14.84 -24.89 2.42
CA ALA A 300 -14.50 -26.03 1.56
C ALA A 300 -13.00 -26.14 1.28
N HIS A 301 -12.28 -25.01 1.27
CA HIS A 301 -10.85 -24.92 0.97
C HIS A 301 -10.08 -24.19 2.09
N PRO A 302 -10.03 -24.72 3.34
CA PRO A 302 -9.41 -24.02 4.46
C PRO A 302 -7.89 -23.84 4.31
N ALA A 303 -7.25 -24.70 3.51
CA ALA A 303 -5.83 -24.60 3.20
C ALA A 303 -5.49 -23.51 2.16
N GLY A 304 -6.52 -22.96 1.47
CA GLY A 304 -6.37 -21.97 0.40
C GLY A 304 -6.53 -22.56 -1.00
N ILE A 305 -6.77 -21.68 -1.98
CA ILE A 305 -6.97 -22.05 -3.40
C ILE A 305 -5.78 -21.68 -4.29
N GLY A 306 -4.83 -20.91 -3.77
CA GLY A 306 -3.72 -20.35 -4.52
C GLY A 306 -3.93 -18.88 -4.89
N VAL A 307 -2.83 -18.23 -5.27
CA VAL A 307 -2.75 -16.79 -5.51
C VAL A 307 -3.22 -16.43 -6.92
N GLY A 308 -3.95 -15.33 -7.01
CA GLY A 308 -4.24 -14.65 -8.25
C GLY A 308 -5.63 -14.88 -8.82
N GLU A 309 -5.95 -14.08 -9.82
CA GLU A 309 -7.27 -14.00 -10.44
C GLU A 309 -7.74 -15.35 -11.01
N ARG A 310 -6.84 -16.12 -11.62
CA ARG A 310 -7.19 -17.42 -12.19
C ARG A 310 -7.64 -18.42 -11.11
N ALA A 311 -6.99 -18.46 -9.94
CA ALA A 311 -7.41 -19.32 -8.84
C ALA A 311 -8.84 -18.97 -8.41
N TRP A 312 -9.11 -17.67 -8.25
CA TRP A 312 -10.43 -17.16 -7.91
C TRP A 312 -11.49 -17.57 -8.92
N HIS A 313 -11.28 -17.30 -10.20
CA HIS A 313 -12.24 -17.63 -11.28
C HIS A 313 -12.45 -19.12 -11.48
N THR A 314 -11.48 -19.95 -11.13
CA THR A 314 -11.60 -21.41 -11.21
C THR A 314 -12.50 -21.95 -10.10
N VAL A 315 -12.40 -21.44 -8.88
CA VAL A 315 -13.01 -22.04 -7.70
C VAL A 315 -14.27 -21.31 -7.26
N TYR A 316 -14.25 -19.98 -7.17
CA TYR A 316 -15.32 -19.17 -6.61
C TYR A 316 -16.71 -19.37 -7.26
N PRO A 317 -16.85 -19.56 -8.60
CA PRO A 317 -18.17 -19.72 -9.23
C PRO A 317 -19.04 -20.85 -8.69
N GLN A 318 -18.41 -21.88 -8.09
CA GLN A 318 -19.10 -23.03 -7.48
C GLN A 318 -19.77 -22.64 -6.14
N PHE A 319 -19.27 -21.60 -5.47
CA PHE A 319 -19.74 -21.13 -4.17
C PHE A 319 -20.51 -19.80 -4.27
N ALA A 320 -20.56 -19.22 -5.47
CA ALA A 320 -21.13 -17.91 -5.71
C ALA A 320 -22.62 -17.86 -5.36
N VAL A 321 -23.04 -16.81 -4.69
CA VAL A 321 -24.44 -16.49 -4.51
C VAL A 321 -24.98 -15.84 -5.80
N SER A 322 -26.30 -15.93 -6.03
CA SER A 322 -26.95 -15.35 -7.22
C SER A 322 -26.48 -13.91 -7.48
N GLY A 323 -26.09 -13.64 -8.73
CA GLY A 323 -25.60 -12.33 -9.16
C GLY A 323 -24.09 -12.07 -8.90
N THR A 324 -23.34 -13.00 -8.29
CA THR A 324 -21.91 -12.77 -7.98
C THR A 324 -20.95 -13.71 -8.68
N LYS A 325 -21.39 -14.52 -9.66
CA LYS A 325 -20.51 -15.50 -10.35
C LYS A 325 -19.31 -14.89 -11.04
N THR A 326 -19.43 -13.66 -11.53
CA THR A 326 -18.41 -12.94 -12.30
C THR A 326 -17.59 -11.96 -11.48
N VAL A 327 -17.70 -12.02 -10.14
CA VAL A 327 -16.89 -11.14 -9.28
C VAL A 327 -15.40 -11.48 -9.39
N MET A 328 -14.57 -10.46 -9.46
CA MET A 328 -13.12 -10.59 -9.71
C MET A 328 -12.33 -10.98 -8.46
N HIS A 329 -12.84 -10.70 -7.26
CA HIS A 329 -12.17 -10.92 -5.98
C HIS A 329 -13.14 -10.71 -4.80
N ALA A 330 -12.70 -11.01 -3.58
CA ALA A 330 -13.54 -10.97 -2.38
C ALA A 330 -14.03 -9.57 -1.95
N HIS A 331 -13.51 -8.47 -2.51
CA HIS A 331 -13.75 -7.11 -2.02
C HIS A 331 -13.50 -6.95 -0.50
N ASN A 332 -12.52 -7.67 0.02
CA ASN A 332 -12.03 -7.59 1.39
C ASN A 332 -10.66 -8.26 1.43
N ILE A 333 -9.62 -7.52 1.86
CA ILE A 333 -8.25 -8.02 1.82
C ILE A 333 -8.05 -9.25 2.71
N PHE A 334 -8.70 -9.31 3.86
CA PHE A 334 -8.54 -10.42 4.80
C PHE A 334 -9.20 -11.70 4.28
N LEU A 335 -10.40 -11.58 3.71
CA LEU A 335 -11.07 -12.70 3.06
C LEU A 335 -10.29 -13.15 1.83
N GLN A 336 -9.74 -12.23 1.06
CA GLN A 336 -8.92 -12.57 -0.11
C GLN A 336 -7.68 -13.37 0.29
N VAL A 337 -6.91 -12.89 1.27
CA VAL A 337 -5.72 -13.60 1.76
C VAL A 337 -6.09 -14.95 2.37
N ALA A 338 -7.20 -15.02 3.12
CA ALA A 338 -7.68 -16.29 3.67
C ALA A 338 -8.02 -17.32 2.57
N THR A 339 -8.60 -16.88 1.45
CA THR A 339 -8.91 -17.78 0.34
C THR A 339 -7.68 -18.13 -0.48
N GLU A 340 -6.74 -17.22 -0.68
CA GLU A 340 -5.53 -17.46 -1.46
C GLU A 340 -4.50 -18.34 -0.72
N LEU A 341 -4.19 -17.96 0.53
CA LEU A 341 -3.12 -18.55 1.33
C LEU A 341 -3.66 -19.40 2.51
N GLY A 342 -4.96 -19.62 2.57
CA GLY A 342 -5.61 -20.38 3.62
C GLY A 342 -5.66 -19.66 4.96
N ALA A 343 -6.22 -20.33 5.97
CA ALA A 343 -6.30 -19.82 7.34
C ALA A 343 -4.91 -19.52 7.92
N VAL A 344 -3.90 -20.30 7.58
CA VAL A 344 -2.51 -20.08 8.02
C VAL A 344 -1.98 -18.76 7.48
N GLY A 345 -2.17 -18.47 6.17
CA GLY A 345 -1.74 -17.22 5.56
C GLY A 345 -2.42 -16.00 6.20
N LEU A 346 -3.73 -16.11 6.50
CA LEU A 346 -4.44 -15.05 7.21
C LEU A 346 -3.87 -14.81 8.62
N VAL A 347 -3.64 -15.87 9.40
CA VAL A 347 -3.07 -15.74 10.76
C VAL A 347 -1.69 -15.08 10.71
N VAL A 348 -0.82 -15.52 9.80
CA VAL A 348 0.51 -14.94 9.64
C VAL A 348 0.43 -13.46 9.25
N LEU A 349 -0.46 -13.10 8.32
CA LEU A 349 -0.68 -11.70 7.95
C LEU A 349 -1.18 -10.86 9.13
N LEU A 350 -2.16 -11.35 9.89
CA LEU A 350 -2.69 -10.65 11.07
C LEU A 350 -1.60 -10.45 12.14
N MET A 351 -0.80 -11.47 12.42
CA MET A 351 0.33 -11.36 13.34
C MET A 351 1.35 -10.31 12.88
N LEU A 352 1.67 -10.30 11.58
CA LEU A 352 2.55 -9.32 10.97
C LEU A 352 2.00 -7.90 11.12
N LEU A 353 0.74 -7.68 10.74
CA LEU A 353 0.08 -6.38 10.82
C LEU A 353 0.01 -5.86 12.26
N VAL A 354 -0.47 -6.68 13.19
CA VAL A 354 -0.57 -6.30 14.61
C VAL A 354 0.81 -5.93 15.16
N THR A 355 1.82 -6.77 14.91
CA THR A 355 3.18 -6.51 15.43
C THR A 355 3.78 -5.25 14.81
N ALA A 356 3.59 -5.02 13.50
CA ALA A 356 4.09 -3.81 12.83
C ALA A 356 3.38 -2.55 13.35
N ILE A 357 2.06 -2.60 13.54
CA ILE A 357 1.26 -1.49 14.10
C ILE A 357 1.72 -1.17 15.53
N VAL A 358 1.87 -2.18 16.40
CA VAL A 358 2.37 -1.99 17.76
C VAL A 358 3.75 -1.34 17.75
N ARG A 359 4.67 -1.80 16.90
CA ARG A 359 5.99 -1.18 16.75
C ARG A 359 5.90 0.27 16.26
N ALA A 360 5.03 0.56 15.30
CA ALA A 360 4.83 1.93 14.82
C ALA A 360 4.32 2.85 15.94
N ILE A 361 3.39 2.37 16.76
CA ILE A 361 2.89 3.11 17.95
C ILE A 361 4.02 3.35 18.96
N GLN A 362 4.77 2.31 19.31
CA GLN A 362 5.89 2.40 20.27
C GLN A 362 6.97 3.38 19.80
N ARG A 363 7.24 3.41 18.49
CA ARG A 363 8.21 4.31 17.86
C ARG A 363 7.61 5.67 17.48
N ARG A 364 6.34 5.88 17.76
CA ARG A 364 5.58 7.09 17.37
C ARG A 364 5.67 7.42 15.87
N ASN A 365 5.81 6.39 15.01
CA ASN A 365 5.83 6.57 13.56
C ASN A 365 4.41 6.77 13.02
N ILE A 366 3.88 7.97 13.23
CA ILE A 366 2.49 8.31 12.88
C ILE A 366 2.26 8.19 11.37
N VAL A 367 3.25 8.56 10.56
CA VAL A 367 3.15 8.55 9.08
C VAL A 367 2.91 7.13 8.57
N ALA A 368 3.77 6.19 8.94
CA ALA A 368 3.62 4.80 8.50
C ALA A 368 2.39 4.13 9.14
N LEU A 369 2.12 4.42 10.42
CA LEU A 369 0.92 3.94 11.11
C LEU A 369 -0.36 4.37 10.36
N ALA A 370 -0.48 5.66 10.02
CA ALA A 370 -1.63 6.19 9.30
C ALA A 370 -1.76 5.55 7.90
N ALA A 371 -0.67 5.50 7.12
CA ALA A 371 -0.68 4.94 5.77
C ALA A 371 -1.18 3.48 5.75
N ILE A 372 -0.66 2.64 6.65
CA ILE A 372 -1.06 1.23 6.71
C ILE A 372 -2.48 1.09 7.25
N THR A 373 -2.81 1.73 8.36
CA THR A 373 -4.14 1.53 8.97
C THR A 373 -5.25 2.16 8.13
N GLY A 374 -5.05 3.32 7.52
CA GLY A 374 -6.02 3.92 6.60
C GLY A 374 -6.26 3.05 5.36
N SER A 375 -5.18 2.52 4.76
CA SER A 375 -5.31 1.57 3.65
C SER A 375 -6.02 0.27 4.07
N LEU A 376 -5.77 -0.26 5.28
CA LEU A 376 -6.47 -1.43 5.80
C LEU A 376 -7.95 -1.17 6.08
N VAL A 377 -8.32 0.03 6.56
CA VAL A 377 -9.73 0.43 6.70
C VAL A 377 -10.44 0.37 5.35
N MET A 378 -9.82 0.88 4.29
CA MET A 378 -10.33 0.71 2.93
C MET A 378 -10.34 -0.77 2.51
N GLY A 379 -9.34 -1.52 2.90
CA GLY A 379 -9.18 -2.96 2.62
C GLY A 379 -10.26 -3.86 3.23
N LEU A 380 -11.04 -3.37 4.21
CA LEU A 380 -12.25 -4.04 4.69
C LEU A 380 -13.36 -4.11 3.63
N PHE A 381 -13.32 -3.20 2.64
CA PHE A 381 -14.37 -3.04 1.63
C PHE A 381 -13.88 -3.25 0.21
N ASP A 382 -12.58 -3.49 0.01
CA ASP A 382 -11.99 -3.79 -1.29
C ASP A 382 -10.72 -4.63 -1.17
N HIS A 383 -10.22 -5.15 -2.31
CA HIS A 383 -8.98 -5.88 -2.38
C HIS A 383 -7.83 -4.92 -2.75
N LEU A 384 -6.97 -4.57 -1.76
CA LEU A 384 -5.88 -3.61 -1.93
C LEU A 384 -4.85 -4.05 -2.97
N TRP A 385 -4.69 -5.36 -3.16
CA TRP A 385 -3.67 -5.96 -4.03
C TRP A 385 -4.25 -6.45 -5.36
N TYR A 386 -5.43 -5.97 -5.74
CA TYR A 386 -6.01 -6.27 -7.05
C TYR A 386 -5.05 -5.95 -8.21
N TYR A 387 -4.33 -4.84 -8.09
CA TYR A 387 -3.20 -4.52 -8.93
C TYR A 387 -1.91 -4.95 -8.25
N PRO A 388 -1.16 -5.92 -8.81
CA PRO A 388 0.07 -6.43 -8.20
C PRO A 388 1.07 -5.33 -7.84
N GLY A 389 1.17 -4.28 -8.66
CA GLY A 389 2.03 -3.15 -8.38
C GLY A 389 1.75 -2.41 -7.07
N MET A 390 0.52 -2.45 -6.54
CA MET A 390 0.19 -1.85 -5.24
C MET A 390 0.84 -2.58 -4.06
N LEU A 391 1.34 -3.78 -4.26
CA LEU A 391 2.14 -4.49 -3.26
C LEU A 391 3.44 -3.75 -2.94
N VAL A 392 4.06 -3.06 -3.90
CA VAL A 392 5.30 -2.29 -3.68
C VAL A 392 5.11 -1.20 -2.63
N PRO A 393 4.20 -0.22 -2.78
CA PRO A 393 3.97 0.78 -1.76
C PRO A 393 3.45 0.20 -0.45
N PHE A 394 2.58 -0.81 -0.50
CA PHE A 394 2.04 -1.44 0.71
C PHE A 394 3.15 -2.09 1.56
N TRP A 395 3.97 -2.97 0.97
CA TRP A 395 5.07 -3.63 1.68
C TRP A 395 6.14 -2.64 2.14
N SER A 396 6.38 -1.58 1.35
CA SER A 396 7.30 -0.52 1.74
C SER A 396 6.82 0.27 2.96
N MET A 397 5.54 0.66 3.00
CA MET A 397 4.95 1.36 4.15
C MET A 397 4.86 0.46 5.38
N LEU A 398 4.55 -0.82 5.20
CA LEU A 398 4.55 -1.80 6.30
C LEU A 398 5.97 -2.01 6.86
N ALA A 399 6.99 -2.04 5.99
CA ALA A 399 8.39 -2.08 6.41
C ALA A 399 8.79 -0.83 7.22
N LEU A 400 8.26 0.33 6.84
CA LEU A 400 8.46 1.58 7.57
C LEU A 400 7.81 1.53 8.97
N CYS A 401 6.63 0.91 9.12
CA CYS A 401 6.02 0.62 10.42
C CYS A 401 6.92 -0.24 11.30
N ALA A 402 7.48 -1.28 10.73
CA ALA A 402 8.35 -2.22 11.43
C ALA A 402 9.66 -1.58 11.92
N GLY A 403 10.12 -0.56 11.20
CA GLY A 403 11.41 0.10 11.41
C GLY A 403 12.62 -0.80 11.06
N SER A 404 13.85 -0.31 11.28
CA SER A 404 15.05 -1.12 11.03
C SER A 404 15.20 -2.25 12.04
N GLY A 405 15.78 -3.35 11.59
CA GLY A 405 16.27 -4.40 12.49
C GLY A 405 17.54 -3.99 13.27
N GLN A 406 18.14 -2.85 12.96
CA GLN A 406 19.30 -2.32 13.67
C GLN A 406 18.87 -1.45 14.85
N LYS A 407 19.57 -1.54 15.99
CA LYS A 407 19.46 -0.53 17.03
C LYS A 407 19.92 0.79 16.42
N VAL A 408 19.03 1.77 16.37
CA VAL A 408 19.34 3.14 15.96
C VAL A 408 20.35 3.67 16.99
N THR A 409 21.62 3.74 16.61
CA THR A 409 22.60 4.56 17.32
C THR A 409 22.27 6.00 16.96
N GLU A 410 21.65 6.71 17.88
CA GLU A 410 21.60 8.17 18.10
C GLU A 410 21.35 9.13 16.91
N THR A 411 20.91 8.67 15.75
CA THR A 411 20.53 9.59 14.67
C THR A 411 19.01 9.62 14.51
N PRO A 412 18.40 10.82 14.53
CA PRO A 412 16.93 10.94 14.52
C PRO A 412 16.35 10.31 13.25
N CYS A 413 15.57 9.25 13.43
CA CYS A 413 14.71 8.70 12.40
C CYS A 413 13.71 9.79 11.97
N PHE A 414 13.11 9.68 10.77
CA PHE A 414 12.01 10.55 10.32
C PHE A 414 10.92 10.76 11.41
N VAL A 415 10.88 9.87 12.38
CA VAL A 415 10.03 9.86 13.57
C VAL A 415 10.51 10.83 14.65
N ASP A 416 11.83 10.90 14.92
CA ASP A 416 12.39 11.72 15.99
C ASP A 416 12.35 13.21 15.64
N ILE A 417 12.33 13.53 14.33
CA ILE A 417 12.15 14.88 13.82
C ILE A 417 10.78 15.49 14.21
N LEU A 418 9.78 14.66 14.53
CA LEU A 418 8.46 15.09 14.98
C LEU A 418 8.41 15.42 16.50
N HIS A 419 9.47 15.12 17.27
CA HIS A 419 9.45 15.15 18.72
C HIS A 419 10.37 16.18 19.39
N GLU A 420 11.15 16.95 18.64
CA GLU A 420 11.97 18.03 19.21
C GLU A 420 11.15 19.31 19.58
N ASN A 421 9.85 19.16 19.89
CA ASN A 421 9.04 20.23 20.49
C ASN A 421 8.05 19.67 21.50
#